data_899564d23f746916e56f0f47ccc42a43
#
_entry.id   899564d23f746916e56f0f47ccc42a43
#
_cell.length_a   1.000
_cell.length_b   1.000
_cell.length_c   1.000
_cell.angle_alpha   90.00
_cell.angle_beta   90.00
_cell.angle_gamma   90.00
#
_symmetry.space_group_name_H-M   'P 1'
#
loop_
_entity.id
_entity.type
_entity.pdbx_description
1 polymer ?
#
loop_
_entity_poly.entity_id
_entity_poly.type
_entity_poly.pdbx_seq_one_letter_code
_entity_poly.pdbx_strand_id
1 'polypeptide(L)'
;MQRSVVLNVVGLSRALLGGPHTPHLNALLANSVPIHTLTPAVTCSVQATYLTGKLPSSHGIVGNGWYFRELGEVLFWRQSNSLIQGDKLWDTARRRNPAFTVAHTFWWYAMNSSADYALTPRPLYCADGLKLPDCYSTPAGLRERFNQEFGQFPLFQFWGPATSIVASNWIARAAMAIEDTYQPTLQLVYLPHLDYCLQKLGPQGDIAKDLAEIDALCGQLLEDFQQRGCRVVVLSEYGITPVQRAIHPNRLLRDAGLLTLKTDLGREYLDPTASRAFAVADHQICHVYVRHPSDLPRVREVFAQQPGIEQILDQEGKRAAGLDHPRSGELVLVAQADSWFSYYWWQDDARAPDYARTVNIHAKPGYDPCELFIDPAIRFPRLKL
;
A
#
# COMPACT_ATOMS: atom_id res chain seq x y z
N MET A 1 -28.54 -8.23 13.76
CA MET A 1 -27.10 -8.51 13.85
C MET A 1 -26.41 -7.20 14.23
N GLN A 2 -25.40 -7.24 15.11
CA GLN A 2 -24.64 -6.06 15.47
C GLN A 2 -23.86 -5.55 14.24
N ARG A 3 -24.10 -4.32 13.81
CA ARG A 3 -23.34 -3.68 12.75
C ARG A 3 -21.96 -3.26 13.26
N SER A 4 -20.96 -3.38 12.42
CA SER A 4 -19.58 -3.07 12.79
C SER A 4 -18.89 -2.24 11.71
N VAL A 5 -18.08 -1.28 12.15
CA VAL A 5 -17.26 -0.43 11.28
C VAL A 5 -15.79 -0.58 11.69
N VAL A 6 -14.93 -0.75 10.71
CA VAL A 6 -13.47 -0.85 10.91
C VAL A 6 -12.83 0.38 10.26
N LEU A 7 -12.26 1.25 11.09
CA LEU A 7 -11.47 2.40 10.65
C LEU A 7 -10.00 1.98 10.62
N ASN A 8 -9.45 1.87 9.42
CA ASN A 8 -8.04 1.56 9.21
C ASN A 8 -7.27 2.87 9.09
N VAL A 9 -6.63 3.29 10.19
CA VAL A 9 -5.83 4.52 10.28
C VAL A 9 -4.37 4.15 10.03
N VAL A 10 -3.94 4.25 8.79
CA VAL A 10 -2.63 3.77 8.33
C VAL A 10 -1.50 4.56 8.98
N GLY A 11 -0.47 3.85 9.45
CA GLY A 11 0.67 4.45 10.13
C GLY A 11 0.44 4.78 11.61
N LEU A 12 -0.79 4.65 12.11
CA LEU A 12 -1.08 4.88 13.52
C LEU A 12 -0.41 3.81 14.39
N SER A 13 0.53 4.22 15.22
CA SER A 13 1.15 3.36 16.22
C SER A 13 0.88 3.88 17.62
N ARG A 14 1.03 3.00 18.62
CA ARG A 14 0.84 3.39 20.03
C ARG A 14 1.80 4.52 20.44
N ALA A 15 2.96 4.62 19.83
CA ALA A 15 3.95 5.67 20.10
C ALA A 15 3.46 7.07 19.70
N LEU A 16 2.49 7.19 18.83
CA LEU A 16 1.89 8.45 18.39
C LEU A 16 0.71 8.89 19.26
N LEU A 17 0.26 8.05 20.18
CA LEU A 17 -0.88 8.30 21.08
C LEU A 17 -0.42 8.74 22.47
N GLY A 18 -1.36 9.26 23.26
CA GLY A 18 -1.12 9.73 24.64
C GLY A 18 -0.76 11.21 24.73
N GLY A 19 -0.49 11.87 23.60
CA GLY A 19 -0.19 13.30 23.54
C GLY A 19 -1.44 14.20 23.40
N PRO A 20 -1.24 15.53 23.36
CA PRO A 20 -2.35 16.49 23.26
C PRO A 20 -3.02 16.53 21.89
N HIS A 21 -2.38 15.98 20.85
CA HIS A 21 -2.87 16.02 19.47
C HIS A 21 -3.83 14.88 19.11
N THR A 22 -4.05 13.92 20.02
CA THR A 22 -4.87 12.74 19.76
C THR A 22 -5.92 12.46 20.84
N PRO A 23 -6.69 13.46 21.32
CA PRO A 23 -7.60 13.29 22.45
C PRO A 23 -8.68 12.22 22.22
N HIS A 24 -9.25 12.11 21.00
CA HIS A 24 -10.28 11.14 20.69
C HIS A 24 -9.73 9.71 20.63
N LEU A 25 -8.59 9.52 19.98
CA LEU A 25 -7.92 8.22 19.88
C LEU A 25 -7.32 7.78 21.22
N ASN A 26 -6.86 8.72 22.06
CA ASN A 26 -6.38 8.42 23.41
C ASN A 26 -7.46 7.76 24.29
N ALA A 27 -8.73 8.10 24.09
CA ALA A 27 -9.84 7.47 24.82
C ALA A 27 -9.96 5.95 24.54
N LEU A 28 -9.40 5.47 23.44
CA LEU A 28 -9.42 4.06 23.06
C LEU A 28 -8.24 3.27 23.65
N LEU A 29 -7.21 3.94 24.18
CA LEU A 29 -5.97 3.30 24.63
C LEU A 29 -6.19 2.21 25.71
N ALA A 30 -7.12 2.43 26.64
CA ALA A 30 -7.42 1.47 27.70
C ALA A 30 -7.94 0.12 27.17
N ASN A 31 -8.56 0.14 25.99
CA ASN A 31 -9.13 -1.04 25.32
C ASN A 31 -8.31 -1.47 24.09
N SER A 32 -7.11 -0.92 23.92
CA SER A 32 -6.24 -1.27 22.78
C SER A 32 -5.40 -2.50 23.08
N VAL A 33 -5.19 -3.32 22.05
CA VAL A 33 -4.28 -4.46 22.10
C VAL A 33 -3.23 -4.31 20.98
N PRO A 34 -1.95 -4.65 21.26
CA PRO A 34 -0.93 -4.66 20.21
C PRO A 34 -1.21 -5.79 19.22
N ILE A 35 -0.98 -5.49 17.95
CA ILE A 35 -0.96 -6.49 16.87
C ILE A 35 0.50 -6.68 16.47
N HIS A 36 0.94 -7.93 16.36
CA HIS A 36 2.27 -8.22 15.83
C HIS A 36 2.31 -7.92 14.33
N THR A 37 3.40 -7.30 13.90
CA THR A 37 3.61 -6.99 12.49
C THR A 37 3.70 -8.25 11.64
N LEU A 38 3.11 -8.17 10.46
CA LEU A 38 3.24 -9.18 9.41
C LEU A 38 4.55 -8.96 8.63
N THR A 39 5.07 -10.00 8.01
CA THR A 39 6.09 -9.87 6.97
C THR A 39 5.47 -10.19 5.61
N PRO A 40 5.42 -9.23 4.68
CA PRO A 40 5.79 -7.82 4.81
C PRO A 40 4.71 -6.96 5.49
N ALA A 41 5.13 -5.98 6.29
CA ALA A 41 4.25 -4.98 6.89
C ALA A 41 3.96 -3.86 5.88
N VAL A 42 3.25 -4.18 4.81
CA VAL A 42 2.85 -3.25 3.74
C VAL A 42 1.35 -3.37 3.47
N THR A 43 0.75 -2.29 3.01
CA THR A 43 -0.71 -2.11 2.89
C THR A 43 -1.43 -3.31 2.29
N CYS A 44 -1.03 -3.75 1.10
CA CYS A 44 -1.76 -4.80 0.39
C CYS A 44 -1.71 -6.15 1.12
N SER A 45 -0.54 -6.55 1.64
CA SER A 45 -0.37 -7.82 2.36
C SER A 45 -1.12 -7.82 3.69
N VAL A 46 -1.04 -6.72 4.45
CA VAL A 46 -1.72 -6.61 5.75
C VAL A 46 -3.23 -6.57 5.58
N GLN A 47 -3.74 -5.78 4.65
CA GLN A 47 -5.19 -5.74 4.39
C GLN A 47 -5.72 -7.09 3.90
N ALA A 48 -5.01 -7.79 2.99
CA ALA A 48 -5.41 -9.12 2.56
C ALA A 48 -5.42 -10.12 3.73
N THR A 49 -4.47 -10.00 4.66
CA THR A 49 -4.45 -10.79 5.90
C THR A 49 -5.67 -10.50 6.79
N TYR A 50 -6.02 -9.22 6.99
CA TYR A 50 -7.23 -8.85 7.73
C TYR A 50 -8.51 -9.38 7.05
N LEU A 51 -8.57 -9.31 5.71
CA LEU A 51 -9.73 -9.76 4.95
C LEU A 51 -9.92 -11.27 4.94
N THR A 52 -8.86 -12.05 5.09
CA THR A 52 -8.89 -13.52 4.97
C THR A 52 -8.63 -14.25 6.28
N GLY A 53 -8.01 -13.59 7.27
CA GLY A 53 -7.50 -14.24 8.48
C GLY A 53 -6.36 -15.22 8.20
N LYS A 54 -5.64 -15.06 7.06
CA LYS A 54 -4.55 -15.95 6.63
C LYS A 54 -3.30 -15.17 6.29
N LEU A 55 -2.15 -15.85 6.22
CA LEU A 55 -0.86 -15.27 5.87
C LEU A 55 -0.68 -15.15 4.34
N PRO A 56 0.30 -14.37 3.87
CA PRO A 56 0.65 -14.23 2.45
C PRO A 56 0.88 -15.55 1.71
N SER A 57 1.43 -16.55 2.38
CA SER A 57 1.60 -17.92 1.85
C SER A 57 0.28 -18.58 1.42
N SER A 58 -0.85 -18.13 1.95
CA SER A 58 -2.18 -18.67 1.65
C SER A 58 -3.01 -17.76 0.75
N HIS A 59 -2.99 -16.44 0.99
CA HIS A 59 -3.79 -15.52 0.19
C HIS A 59 -3.06 -14.94 -1.02
N GLY A 60 -1.74 -15.16 -1.15
CA GLY A 60 -0.93 -14.84 -2.31
C GLY A 60 -0.60 -13.36 -2.51
N ILE A 61 -0.90 -12.48 -1.55
CA ILE A 61 -0.52 -11.07 -1.61
C ILE A 61 0.78 -10.89 -0.82
N VAL A 62 1.88 -10.95 -1.54
CA VAL A 62 3.24 -10.99 -0.98
C VAL A 62 3.92 -9.63 -0.85
N GLY A 63 3.24 -8.55 -1.26
CA GLY A 63 3.71 -7.17 -1.23
C GLY A 63 2.65 -6.23 -1.81
N ASN A 64 2.94 -4.94 -1.95
CA ASN A 64 2.11 -3.99 -2.70
C ASN A 64 2.18 -4.25 -4.22
N GLY A 65 3.21 -4.97 -4.65
CA GLY A 65 3.42 -5.46 -5.99
C GLY A 65 4.38 -6.64 -6.01
N TRP A 66 4.40 -7.35 -7.14
CA TRP A 66 5.30 -8.48 -7.37
C TRP A 66 5.51 -8.72 -8.87
N TYR A 67 6.37 -9.64 -9.21
CA TYR A 67 6.56 -10.09 -10.58
C TYR A 67 5.46 -11.08 -10.98
N PHE A 68 4.62 -10.69 -11.91
CA PHE A 68 3.60 -11.53 -12.53
C PHE A 68 4.29 -12.41 -13.58
N ARG A 69 4.66 -13.62 -13.20
CA ARG A 69 5.46 -14.54 -14.01
C ARG A 69 4.78 -14.86 -15.34
N GLU A 70 3.45 -14.95 -15.33
CA GLU A 70 2.64 -15.25 -16.53
C GLU A 70 2.64 -14.09 -17.54
N LEU A 71 2.85 -12.87 -17.07
CA LEU A 71 2.88 -11.67 -17.91
C LEU A 71 4.31 -11.23 -18.24
N GLY A 72 5.30 -11.68 -17.47
CA GLY A 72 6.68 -11.20 -17.56
C GLY A 72 6.86 -9.76 -17.06
N GLU A 73 5.97 -9.28 -16.21
CA GLU A 73 5.91 -7.88 -15.76
C GLU A 73 5.91 -7.73 -14.24
N VAL A 74 6.55 -6.67 -13.74
CA VAL A 74 6.42 -6.24 -12.34
C VAL A 74 5.29 -5.24 -12.25
N LEU A 75 4.25 -5.57 -11.46
CA LEU A 75 3.05 -4.72 -11.36
C LEU A 75 2.74 -4.41 -9.90
N PHE A 76 2.58 -3.13 -9.60
CA PHE A 76 2.20 -2.60 -8.29
C PHE A 76 0.76 -2.09 -8.28
N TRP A 77 0.15 -2.06 -7.09
CA TRP A 77 -1.11 -1.39 -6.79
C TRP A 77 -2.30 -1.88 -7.63
N ARG A 78 -2.32 -3.19 -7.92
CA ARG A 78 -3.44 -3.80 -8.64
C ARG A 78 -4.66 -3.93 -7.74
N GLN A 79 -5.86 -3.66 -8.29
CA GLN A 79 -7.09 -3.46 -7.52
C GLN A 79 -8.04 -4.66 -7.55
N SER A 80 -7.81 -5.66 -8.41
CA SER A 80 -8.75 -6.76 -8.55
C SER A 80 -8.76 -7.68 -7.33
N ASN A 81 -9.94 -7.90 -6.75
CA ASN A 81 -10.13 -8.81 -5.62
C ASN A 81 -9.77 -10.27 -5.95
N SER A 82 -9.82 -10.65 -7.24
CA SER A 82 -9.42 -11.99 -7.71
C SER A 82 -7.96 -12.32 -7.42
N LEU A 83 -7.13 -11.31 -7.14
CA LEU A 83 -5.73 -11.52 -6.75
C LEU A 83 -5.58 -12.11 -5.35
N ILE A 84 -6.54 -11.86 -4.45
CA ILE A 84 -6.57 -12.45 -3.11
C ILE A 84 -7.14 -13.85 -3.21
N GLN A 85 -6.33 -14.87 -2.94
CA GLN A 85 -6.76 -16.26 -2.94
C GLN A 85 -7.55 -16.59 -1.66
N GLY A 86 -8.56 -17.45 -1.81
CA GLY A 86 -9.41 -17.91 -0.71
C GLY A 86 -10.54 -16.95 -0.34
N ASP A 87 -11.36 -17.40 0.60
CA ASP A 87 -12.53 -16.68 1.10
C ASP A 87 -12.12 -15.45 1.90
N LYS A 88 -12.89 -14.37 1.72
CA LYS A 88 -12.85 -13.21 2.59
C LYS A 88 -13.77 -13.43 3.78
N LEU A 89 -13.58 -12.70 4.84
CA LEU A 89 -14.34 -12.83 6.08
C LEU A 89 -15.87 -12.74 5.83
N TRP A 90 -16.32 -11.91 4.88
CA TRP A 90 -17.75 -11.81 4.54
C TRP A 90 -18.28 -13.00 3.73
N ASP A 91 -17.45 -13.67 2.94
CA ASP A 91 -17.86 -14.90 2.24
C ASP A 91 -18.18 -15.99 3.28
N THR A 92 -17.34 -16.09 4.32
CA THR A 92 -17.57 -16.99 5.46
C THR A 92 -18.78 -16.56 6.30
N ALA A 93 -18.95 -15.26 6.54
CA ALA A 93 -20.09 -14.73 7.28
C ALA A 93 -21.42 -14.99 6.56
N ARG A 94 -21.48 -14.82 5.24
CA ARG A 94 -22.68 -15.09 4.42
C ARG A 94 -23.07 -16.55 4.38
N ARG A 95 -22.13 -17.48 4.43
CA ARG A 95 -22.48 -18.92 4.58
C ARG A 95 -23.23 -19.20 5.88
N ARG A 96 -22.98 -18.44 6.94
CA ARG A 96 -23.68 -18.55 8.23
C ARG A 96 -24.96 -17.73 8.26
N ASN A 97 -24.96 -16.59 7.61
CA ASN A 97 -26.10 -15.69 7.51
C ASN A 97 -26.13 -14.99 6.15
N PRO A 98 -26.98 -15.45 5.21
CA PRO A 98 -27.09 -14.87 3.88
C PRO A 98 -27.46 -13.38 3.84
N ALA A 99 -28.03 -12.84 4.93
CA ALA A 99 -28.36 -11.41 5.04
C ALA A 99 -27.15 -10.53 5.43
N PHE A 100 -25.94 -11.11 5.57
CA PHE A 100 -24.75 -10.35 5.90
C PHE A 100 -24.32 -9.48 4.71
N THR A 101 -24.29 -8.16 4.89
CA THR A 101 -23.87 -7.19 3.89
C THR A 101 -22.55 -6.54 4.26
N VAL A 102 -21.75 -6.16 3.26
CA VAL A 102 -20.45 -5.52 3.48
C VAL A 102 -20.23 -4.33 2.56
N ALA A 103 -19.69 -3.25 3.13
CA ALA A 103 -19.16 -2.11 2.40
C ALA A 103 -17.62 -2.10 2.49
N HIS A 104 -16.97 -1.94 1.34
CA HIS A 104 -15.53 -1.96 1.15
C HIS A 104 -15.08 -0.60 0.63
N THR A 105 -14.79 0.34 1.56
CA THR A 105 -14.54 1.74 1.24
C THR A 105 -13.05 2.02 1.28
N PHE A 106 -12.44 2.10 0.11
CA PHE A 106 -11.03 2.40 -0.15
C PHE A 106 -9.99 1.40 0.36
N TRP A 107 -10.34 0.31 1.02
CA TRP A 107 -9.38 -0.78 1.21
C TRP A 107 -8.98 -1.34 -0.15
N TRP A 108 -7.75 -1.83 -0.26
CA TRP A 108 -7.23 -2.40 -1.51
C TRP A 108 -8.01 -3.65 -1.94
N TYR A 109 -7.95 -3.95 -3.23
CA TYR A 109 -8.68 -5.08 -3.85
C TYR A 109 -10.20 -4.95 -3.77
N ALA A 110 -10.73 -3.73 -3.87
CA ALA A 110 -12.16 -3.51 -3.90
C ALA A 110 -12.81 -3.82 -5.26
N MET A 111 -12.06 -3.72 -6.37
CA MET A 111 -12.60 -4.01 -7.70
C MET A 111 -12.93 -5.50 -7.85
N ASN A 112 -14.08 -5.78 -8.45
CA ASN A 112 -14.57 -7.14 -8.69
C ASN A 112 -14.67 -7.99 -7.40
N SER A 113 -14.84 -7.35 -6.25
CA SER A 113 -15.07 -8.06 -4.99
C SER A 113 -16.50 -8.55 -4.89
N SER A 114 -16.75 -9.53 -4.02
CA SER A 114 -18.08 -9.99 -3.64
C SER A 114 -18.76 -9.08 -2.59
N ALA A 115 -18.16 -7.91 -2.27
CA ALA A 115 -18.79 -6.92 -1.41
C ALA A 115 -20.04 -6.32 -2.06
N ASP A 116 -21.05 -5.98 -1.23
CA ASP A 116 -22.30 -5.37 -1.72
C ASP A 116 -22.06 -3.96 -2.21
N TYR A 117 -21.22 -3.22 -1.48
CA TYR A 117 -20.83 -1.85 -1.78
C TYR A 117 -19.31 -1.75 -1.79
N ALA A 118 -18.74 -1.31 -2.89
CA ALA A 118 -17.29 -1.12 -3.02
C ALA A 118 -16.99 0.24 -3.63
N LEU A 119 -15.93 0.88 -3.13
CA LEU A 119 -15.42 2.15 -3.63
C LEU A 119 -13.90 2.17 -3.54
N THR A 120 -13.21 2.52 -4.63
CA THR A 120 -11.73 2.57 -4.67
C THR A 120 -11.26 3.58 -5.71
N PRO A 121 -10.07 4.21 -5.55
CA PRO A 121 -9.56 5.11 -6.58
C PRO A 121 -9.33 4.35 -7.89
N ARG A 122 -9.82 4.92 -8.98
CA ARG A 122 -9.61 4.39 -10.32
C ARG A 122 -9.52 5.55 -11.31
N PRO A 123 -8.34 6.20 -11.45
CA PRO A 123 -8.19 7.29 -12.39
C PRO A 123 -8.42 6.82 -13.84
N LEU A 124 -8.97 7.71 -14.65
CA LEU A 124 -9.07 7.53 -16.09
C LEU A 124 -7.75 8.00 -16.75
N TYR A 125 -7.11 7.10 -17.46
CA TYR A 125 -5.94 7.42 -18.28
C TYR A 125 -6.40 7.68 -19.70
N CYS A 126 -6.26 8.92 -20.16
CA CYS A 126 -6.65 9.35 -21.50
C CYS A 126 -5.57 8.99 -22.53
N ALA A 127 -5.95 8.91 -23.81
CA ALA A 127 -5.03 8.56 -24.89
C ALA A 127 -3.89 9.58 -25.10
N ASP A 128 -4.10 10.82 -24.69
CA ASP A 128 -3.10 11.90 -24.72
C ASP A 128 -2.15 11.90 -23.51
N GLY A 129 -2.31 10.92 -22.60
CA GLY A 129 -1.54 10.81 -21.36
C GLY A 129 -2.12 11.58 -20.18
N LEU A 130 -3.23 12.31 -20.35
CA LEU A 130 -3.90 12.99 -19.24
C LEU A 130 -4.46 11.95 -18.24
N LYS A 131 -4.24 12.23 -16.95
CA LYS A 131 -4.77 11.43 -15.85
C LYS A 131 -5.88 12.20 -15.16
N LEU A 132 -7.12 11.74 -15.31
CA LEU A 132 -8.29 12.35 -14.66
C LEU A 132 -8.58 11.64 -13.34
N PRO A 133 -8.83 12.40 -12.25
CA PRO A 133 -9.30 11.82 -10.99
C PRO A 133 -10.61 11.08 -11.18
N ASP A 134 -10.70 9.87 -10.65
CA ASP A 134 -11.93 9.08 -10.69
C ASP A 134 -11.90 7.92 -9.68
N CYS A 135 -13.07 7.30 -9.46
CA CYS A 135 -13.28 6.13 -8.62
C CYS A 135 -13.99 5.01 -9.39
N TYR A 136 -13.67 3.78 -9.03
CA TYR A 136 -14.52 2.63 -9.30
C TYR A 136 -15.53 2.47 -8.17
N SER A 137 -16.76 2.07 -8.49
CA SER A 137 -17.74 1.69 -7.47
C SER A 137 -18.57 0.47 -7.84
N THR A 138 -19.08 -0.22 -6.85
CA THR A 138 -20.12 -1.23 -6.94
C THR A 138 -21.18 -0.90 -5.87
N PRO A 139 -22.47 -0.70 -6.24
CA PRO A 139 -23.00 -0.50 -7.60
C PRO A 139 -22.37 0.72 -8.31
N ALA A 140 -22.38 0.72 -9.65
CA ALA A 140 -21.78 1.79 -10.44
C ALA A 140 -22.33 3.18 -10.10
N GLY A 141 -23.62 3.29 -9.81
CA GLY A 141 -24.29 4.55 -9.46
C GLY A 141 -23.78 5.25 -8.19
N LEU A 142 -23.03 4.55 -7.31
CA LEU A 142 -22.41 5.20 -6.14
C LEU A 142 -21.40 6.28 -6.55
N ARG A 143 -20.59 6.00 -7.58
CA ARG A 143 -19.61 6.95 -8.10
C ARG A 143 -20.28 8.23 -8.59
N GLU A 144 -21.32 8.11 -9.42
CA GLU A 144 -22.05 9.26 -9.96
C GLU A 144 -22.69 10.07 -8.84
N ARG A 145 -23.34 9.39 -7.89
CA ARG A 145 -23.96 10.01 -6.73
C ARG A 145 -22.95 10.81 -5.92
N PHE A 146 -21.80 10.22 -5.55
CA PHE A 146 -20.80 10.89 -4.72
C PHE A 146 -20.11 12.04 -5.44
N ASN A 147 -19.89 11.92 -6.76
CA ASN A 147 -19.40 13.04 -7.56
C ASN A 147 -20.37 14.22 -7.57
N GLN A 148 -21.68 13.98 -7.56
CA GLN A 148 -22.71 15.02 -7.48
C GLN A 148 -22.81 15.62 -6.08
N GLU A 149 -22.76 14.82 -5.02
CA GLU A 149 -22.97 15.27 -3.65
C GLU A 149 -21.77 16.02 -3.07
N PHE A 150 -20.55 15.62 -3.38
CA PHE A 150 -19.34 16.18 -2.78
C PHE A 150 -18.12 16.29 -3.70
N GLY A 151 -18.34 16.22 -5.01
CA GLY A 151 -17.30 16.41 -6.02
C GLY A 151 -16.44 15.17 -6.24
N GLN A 152 -15.60 15.22 -7.25
CA GLN A 152 -14.68 14.13 -7.60
C GLN A 152 -13.73 13.82 -6.46
N PHE A 153 -13.35 12.53 -6.36
CA PHE A 153 -12.32 12.11 -5.43
C PHE A 153 -11.02 12.89 -5.66
N PRO A 154 -10.45 13.50 -4.60
CA PRO A 154 -9.26 14.37 -4.73
C PRO A 154 -7.96 13.54 -4.88
N LEU A 155 -7.81 12.84 -6.00
CA LEU A 155 -6.74 11.89 -6.26
C LEU A 155 -5.34 12.46 -6.05
N PHE A 156 -5.11 13.73 -6.45
CA PHE A 156 -3.81 14.37 -6.30
C PHE A 156 -3.47 14.78 -4.86
N GLN A 157 -4.48 14.70 -3.96
CA GLN A 157 -4.32 14.86 -2.51
C GLN A 157 -4.31 13.52 -1.77
N PHE A 158 -4.52 12.43 -2.51
CA PHE A 158 -4.45 11.07 -1.98
C PHE A 158 -3.02 10.50 -2.01
N TRP A 159 -2.27 10.73 -3.08
CA TRP A 159 -0.86 10.33 -3.16
C TRP A 159 -0.10 11.33 -4.03
N GLY A 160 1.08 11.78 -3.54
CA GLY A 160 1.94 12.70 -4.23
C GLY A 160 2.31 13.92 -3.39
N PRO A 161 2.97 14.93 -3.97
CA PRO A 161 3.47 16.10 -3.23
C PRO A 161 2.38 16.94 -2.54
N ALA A 162 1.14 16.86 -3.02
CA ALA A 162 -0.01 17.62 -2.52
C ALA A 162 -0.90 16.83 -1.55
N THR A 163 -0.43 15.69 -1.02
CA THR A 163 -1.18 14.89 -0.05
C THR A 163 -1.65 15.71 1.14
N SER A 164 -2.90 15.46 1.57
CA SER A 164 -3.52 16.19 2.69
C SER A 164 -4.71 15.41 3.26
N ILE A 165 -5.24 15.89 4.39
CA ILE A 165 -6.44 15.31 5.04
C ILE A 165 -7.68 15.30 4.13
N VAL A 166 -7.72 16.12 3.09
CA VAL A 166 -8.87 16.25 2.18
C VAL A 166 -9.26 14.91 1.56
N ALA A 167 -8.28 14.06 1.22
CA ALA A 167 -8.57 12.72 0.68
C ALA A 167 -9.25 11.83 1.73
N SER A 168 -8.78 11.81 2.97
CA SER A 168 -9.40 11.04 4.07
C SER A 168 -10.78 11.59 4.43
N ASN A 169 -10.99 12.91 4.41
CA ASN A 169 -12.30 13.53 4.61
C ASN A 169 -13.31 13.10 3.52
N TRP A 170 -12.88 13.03 2.27
CA TRP A 170 -13.74 12.55 1.19
C TRP A 170 -14.13 11.09 1.39
N ILE A 171 -13.17 10.23 1.77
CA ILE A 171 -13.42 8.82 2.08
C ILE A 171 -14.40 8.66 3.25
N ALA A 172 -14.22 9.44 4.31
CA ALA A 172 -15.11 9.45 5.47
C ALA A 172 -16.55 9.85 5.10
N ARG A 173 -16.71 10.90 4.28
CA ARG A 173 -18.04 11.32 3.76
C ARG A 173 -18.70 10.22 2.94
N ALA A 174 -17.93 9.54 2.06
CA ALA A 174 -18.43 8.42 1.29
C ALA A 174 -18.87 7.25 2.19
N ALA A 175 -18.09 6.95 3.24
CA ALA A 175 -18.44 5.92 4.22
C ALA A 175 -19.74 6.26 4.96
N MET A 176 -19.90 7.50 5.40
CA MET A 176 -21.14 7.95 6.05
C MET A 176 -22.34 7.91 5.11
N ALA A 177 -22.19 8.32 3.85
CA ALA A 177 -23.27 8.25 2.87
C ALA A 177 -23.70 6.79 2.55
N ILE A 178 -22.76 5.85 2.58
CA ILE A 178 -23.06 4.41 2.49
C ILE A 178 -23.82 3.94 3.72
N GLU A 179 -23.39 4.34 4.91
CA GLU A 179 -24.06 3.99 6.17
C GLU A 179 -25.50 4.55 6.21
N ASP A 180 -25.69 5.81 5.86
CA ASP A 180 -27.01 6.45 5.88
C ASP A 180 -28.01 5.78 4.91
N THR A 181 -27.51 5.25 3.79
CA THR A 181 -28.38 4.67 2.75
C THR A 181 -28.58 3.17 2.90
N TYR A 182 -27.53 2.42 3.26
CA TYR A 182 -27.54 0.96 3.12
C TYR A 182 -27.35 0.22 4.44
N GLN A 183 -26.82 0.87 5.48
CA GLN A 183 -26.60 0.29 6.81
C GLN A 183 -25.94 -1.11 6.75
N PRO A 184 -24.74 -1.25 6.13
CA PRO A 184 -24.12 -2.54 5.96
C PRO A 184 -23.81 -3.21 7.31
N THR A 185 -23.82 -4.55 7.35
CA THR A 185 -23.46 -5.31 8.55
C THR A 185 -22.01 -5.10 8.94
N LEU A 186 -21.12 -4.99 7.95
CA LEU A 186 -19.71 -4.66 8.12
C LEU A 186 -19.33 -3.53 7.16
N GLN A 187 -18.67 -2.51 7.66
CA GLN A 187 -18.08 -1.47 6.84
C GLN A 187 -16.59 -1.35 7.11
N LEU A 188 -15.80 -1.37 6.05
CA LEU A 188 -14.36 -1.18 6.07
C LEU A 188 -14.02 0.20 5.51
N VAL A 189 -13.33 1.03 6.29
CA VAL A 189 -12.99 2.41 5.91
C VAL A 189 -11.48 2.60 5.99
N TYR A 190 -10.86 3.06 4.91
CA TYR A 190 -9.43 3.31 4.80
C TYR A 190 -9.10 4.79 5.00
N LEU A 191 -8.24 5.10 5.95
CA LEU A 191 -7.86 6.48 6.32
C LEU A 191 -6.32 6.62 6.28
N PRO A 192 -5.73 6.94 5.10
CA PRO A 192 -4.27 6.89 4.90
C PRO A 192 -3.52 8.17 5.30
N HIS A 193 -4.17 9.18 5.85
CA HIS A 193 -3.59 10.51 6.05
C HIS A 193 -2.23 10.51 6.77
N LEU A 194 -2.10 9.76 7.88
CA LEU A 194 -0.83 9.71 8.63
C LEU A 194 0.29 9.03 7.85
N ASP A 195 -0.01 8.06 7.01
CA ASP A 195 0.98 7.38 6.20
C ASP A 195 1.79 8.37 5.34
N TYR A 196 1.12 9.39 4.80
CA TYR A 196 1.75 10.38 3.93
C TYR A 196 2.77 11.24 4.66
N CYS A 197 2.39 11.83 5.79
CA CYS A 197 3.28 12.70 6.55
C CYS A 197 4.41 11.88 7.21
N LEU A 198 4.12 10.67 7.69
CA LEU A 198 5.12 9.79 8.28
C LEU A 198 6.18 9.33 7.26
N GLN A 199 5.78 8.99 6.02
CA GLN A 199 6.74 8.65 4.96
C GLN A 199 7.56 9.86 4.51
N LYS A 200 6.96 11.07 4.53
CA LYS A 200 7.60 12.30 4.06
C LYS A 200 8.52 12.92 5.11
N LEU A 201 8.10 12.96 6.36
CA LEU A 201 8.76 13.70 7.45
C LEU A 201 9.40 12.78 8.50
N GLY A 202 9.00 11.51 8.50
CA GLY A 202 9.34 10.55 9.56
C GLY A 202 8.52 10.77 10.85
N PRO A 203 8.49 9.78 11.74
CA PRO A 203 7.71 9.85 12.98
C PRO A 203 8.26 10.86 14.01
N GLN A 204 9.47 11.37 13.79
CA GLN A 204 10.10 12.42 14.62
C GLN A 204 9.99 13.81 13.98
N GLY A 205 9.41 13.90 12.77
CA GLY A 205 9.15 15.17 12.09
C GLY A 205 8.01 15.97 12.71
N ASP A 206 7.77 17.15 12.18
CA ASP A 206 6.62 17.98 12.58
C ASP A 206 5.32 17.45 11.96
N ILE A 207 4.72 16.49 12.63
CA ILE A 207 3.46 15.82 12.27
C ILE A 207 2.30 16.19 13.20
N ALA A 208 2.47 17.17 14.10
CA ALA A 208 1.47 17.54 15.10
C ALA A 208 0.13 17.94 14.48
N LYS A 209 0.18 18.67 13.37
CA LYS A 209 -1.01 19.06 12.61
C LYS A 209 -1.71 17.84 12.01
N ASP A 210 -0.97 16.95 11.36
CA ASP A 210 -1.54 15.76 10.72
C ASP A 210 -2.16 14.80 11.73
N LEU A 211 -1.53 14.66 12.92
CA LEU A 211 -2.09 13.91 14.04
C LEU A 211 -3.40 14.51 14.55
N ALA A 212 -3.46 15.82 14.69
CA ALA A 212 -4.69 16.49 15.14
C ALA A 212 -5.81 16.39 14.10
N GLU A 213 -5.50 16.53 12.83
CA GLU A 213 -6.46 16.40 11.73
C GLU A 213 -7.07 15.00 11.64
N ILE A 214 -6.25 13.95 11.73
CA ILE A 214 -6.79 12.57 11.69
C ILE A 214 -7.52 12.20 12.98
N ASP A 215 -7.08 12.67 14.13
CA ASP A 215 -7.76 12.45 15.41
C ASP A 215 -9.15 13.06 15.41
N ALA A 216 -9.28 14.32 14.94
CA ALA A 216 -10.56 14.99 14.81
C ALA A 216 -11.51 14.24 13.86
N LEU A 217 -11.01 13.77 12.72
CA LEU A 217 -11.79 12.96 11.77
C LEU A 217 -12.23 11.63 12.40
N CYS A 218 -11.32 10.94 13.11
CA CYS A 218 -11.65 9.70 13.80
C CYS A 218 -12.67 9.95 14.93
N GLY A 219 -12.55 11.03 15.67
CA GLY A 219 -13.49 11.44 16.71
C GLY A 219 -14.89 11.62 16.15
N GLN A 220 -15.03 12.33 15.05
CA GLN A 220 -16.30 12.52 14.35
C GLN A 220 -16.89 11.18 13.88
N LEU A 221 -16.11 10.33 13.22
CA LEU A 221 -16.58 9.03 12.76
C LEU A 221 -16.96 8.10 13.92
N LEU A 222 -16.21 8.10 15.01
CA LEU A 222 -16.53 7.33 16.22
C LEU A 222 -17.90 7.74 16.77
N GLU A 223 -18.14 9.04 16.95
CA GLU A 223 -19.40 9.57 17.45
C GLU A 223 -20.56 9.22 16.51
N ASP A 224 -20.40 9.52 15.21
CA ASP A 224 -21.44 9.31 14.21
C ASP A 224 -21.85 7.84 14.09
N PHE A 225 -20.91 6.91 14.03
CA PHE A 225 -21.20 5.48 13.94
C PHE A 225 -21.76 4.89 15.23
N GLN A 226 -21.27 5.34 16.39
CA GLN A 226 -21.79 4.90 17.70
C GLN A 226 -23.23 5.37 17.93
N GLN A 227 -23.58 6.60 17.56
CA GLN A 227 -24.96 7.10 17.60
C GLN A 227 -25.91 6.28 16.72
N ARG A 228 -25.41 5.67 15.63
CA ARG A 228 -26.17 4.75 14.76
C ARG A 228 -26.19 3.30 15.28
N GLY A 229 -25.64 3.06 16.48
CA GLY A 229 -25.58 1.74 17.10
C GLY A 229 -24.54 0.79 16.47
N CYS A 230 -23.57 1.32 15.75
CA CYS A 230 -22.48 0.52 15.21
C CYS A 230 -21.38 0.28 16.26
N ARG A 231 -20.80 -0.91 16.25
CA ARG A 231 -19.54 -1.18 16.94
C ARG A 231 -18.38 -0.66 16.07
N VAL A 232 -17.56 0.23 16.61
CA VAL A 232 -16.42 0.76 15.88
C VAL A 232 -15.12 0.12 16.37
N VAL A 233 -14.29 -0.33 15.43
CA VAL A 233 -12.94 -0.83 15.65
C VAL A 233 -11.98 0.10 14.93
N VAL A 234 -10.99 0.64 15.63
CA VAL A 234 -9.87 1.38 15.04
C VAL A 234 -8.67 0.47 15.02
N LEU A 235 -8.04 0.32 13.86
CA LEU A 235 -6.82 -0.45 13.69
C LEU A 235 -5.83 0.27 12.78
N SER A 236 -4.60 -0.22 12.75
CA SER A 236 -3.55 0.20 11.81
C SER A 236 -2.89 -1.03 11.19
N GLU A 237 -2.29 -0.85 10.03
CA GLU A 237 -1.58 -1.89 9.29
C GLU A 237 -0.16 -2.08 9.80
N TYR A 238 0.50 -0.98 10.11
CA TYR A 238 1.90 -0.90 10.54
C TYR A 238 2.18 0.42 11.25
N GLY A 239 3.32 0.50 11.93
CA GLY A 239 3.95 1.76 12.31
C GLY A 239 5.09 2.09 11.34
N ILE A 240 5.58 3.34 11.39
CA ILE A 240 6.72 3.80 10.58
C ILE A 240 7.85 4.18 11.52
N THR A 241 9.07 3.78 11.18
CA THR A 241 10.31 4.07 11.91
C THR A 241 11.22 4.97 11.08
N PRO A 242 12.10 5.77 11.71
CA PRO A 242 13.10 6.54 10.97
C PRO A 242 14.05 5.62 10.22
N VAL A 243 14.36 5.98 8.96
CA VAL A 243 15.35 5.27 8.14
C VAL A 243 16.41 6.24 7.66
N GLN A 244 17.64 5.74 7.50
CA GLN A 244 18.80 6.55 7.13
C GLN A 244 19.55 6.00 5.91
N ARG A 245 19.32 4.72 5.56
CA ARG A 245 20.08 4.02 4.51
C ARG A 245 19.17 3.46 3.44
N ALA A 246 19.40 3.88 2.21
CA ALA A 246 18.82 3.25 1.03
C ALA A 246 19.76 2.16 0.50
N ILE A 247 19.21 0.99 0.20
CA ILE A 247 19.89 -0.11 -0.46
C ILE A 247 19.31 -0.24 -1.86
N HIS A 248 20.18 -0.47 -2.85
CA HIS A 248 19.79 -0.55 -4.27
C HIS A 248 20.04 -1.96 -4.83
N PRO A 249 19.19 -2.96 -4.55
CA PRO A 249 19.44 -4.36 -4.92
C PRO A 249 19.68 -4.55 -6.42
N ASN A 250 18.96 -3.82 -7.26
CA ASN A 250 19.12 -3.92 -8.71
C ASN A 250 20.44 -3.37 -9.22
N ARG A 251 21.04 -2.36 -8.55
CA ARG A 251 22.40 -1.90 -8.86
C ARG A 251 23.43 -2.99 -8.54
N LEU A 252 23.30 -3.64 -7.38
CA LEU A 252 24.18 -4.75 -6.97
C LEU A 252 24.10 -5.92 -7.96
N LEU A 253 22.90 -6.29 -8.39
CA LEU A 253 22.69 -7.34 -9.38
C LEU A 253 23.24 -6.95 -10.77
N ARG A 254 23.12 -5.66 -11.14
CA ARG A 254 23.72 -5.12 -12.37
C ARG A 254 25.23 -5.23 -12.34
N ASP A 255 25.87 -4.79 -11.25
CA ASP A 255 27.32 -4.82 -11.10
C ASP A 255 27.86 -6.27 -11.10
N ALA A 256 27.08 -7.22 -10.59
CA ALA A 256 27.36 -8.65 -10.66
C ALA A 256 27.11 -9.29 -12.04
N GLY A 257 26.60 -8.54 -13.02
CA GLY A 257 26.27 -9.04 -14.36
C GLY A 257 25.07 -10.00 -14.38
N LEU A 258 24.14 -9.86 -13.44
CA LEU A 258 22.94 -10.70 -13.30
C LEU A 258 21.67 -10.02 -13.84
N LEU A 259 21.67 -8.68 -13.89
CA LEU A 259 20.55 -7.87 -14.33
C LEU A 259 20.74 -7.44 -15.79
N THR A 260 19.69 -7.53 -16.58
CA THR A 260 19.65 -7.07 -17.98
C THR A 260 18.79 -5.82 -18.09
N LEU A 261 19.28 -4.85 -18.84
CA LEU A 261 18.58 -3.60 -19.16
C LEU A 261 18.41 -3.47 -20.66
N LYS A 262 17.31 -2.87 -21.08
CA LYS A 262 17.14 -2.34 -22.42
C LYS A 262 17.28 -0.83 -22.41
N THR A 263 17.78 -0.27 -23.51
CA THR A 263 17.90 1.18 -23.65
C THR A 263 16.93 1.66 -24.74
N ASP A 264 16.01 2.53 -24.34
CA ASP A 264 15.06 3.18 -25.23
C ASP A 264 15.15 4.71 -25.03
N LEU A 265 15.27 5.46 -26.11
CA LEU A 265 15.40 6.94 -26.10
C LEU A 265 16.51 7.44 -25.17
N GLY A 266 17.63 6.72 -25.06
CA GLY A 266 18.76 7.05 -24.18
C GLY A 266 18.55 6.72 -22.70
N ARG A 267 17.42 6.14 -22.31
CA ARG A 267 17.07 5.76 -20.94
C ARG A 267 17.17 4.25 -20.73
N GLU A 268 17.43 3.87 -19.50
CA GLU A 268 17.59 2.47 -19.10
C GLU A 268 16.31 1.94 -18.46
N TYR A 269 15.80 0.82 -18.97
CA TYR A 269 14.64 0.12 -18.45
C TYR A 269 15.02 -1.30 -18.04
N LEU A 270 14.45 -1.76 -16.92
CA LEU A 270 14.60 -3.14 -16.49
C LEU A 270 13.95 -4.09 -17.51
N ASP A 271 14.69 -5.14 -17.89
CA ASP A 271 14.13 -6.30 -18.61
C ASP A 271 14.07 -7.52 -17.68
N PRO A 272 12.94 -7.75 -17.00
CA PRO A 272 12.79 -8.87 -16.07
C PRO A 272 12.97 -10.22 -16.75
N THR A 273 12.49 -10.34 -17.99
CA THR A 273 12.48 -11.61 -18.72
C THR A 273 13.86 -12.02 -19.25
N ALA A 274 14.72 -11.05 -19.58
CA ALA A 274 16.09 -11.30 -20.02
C ALA A 274 17.08 -11.38 -18.85
N SER A 275 16.72 -10.87 -17.66
CA SER A 275 17.58 -10.89 -16.49
C SER A 275 17.76 -12.31 -15.93
N ARG A 276 19.00 -12.62 -15.48
CA ARG A 276 19.28 -13.83 -14.69
C ARG A 276 18.74 -13.71 -13.28
N ALA A 277 18.81 -12.50 -12.71
CA ALA A 277 18.17 -12.12 -11.46
C ALA A 277 17.83 -10.63 -11.47
N PHE A 278 16.71 -10.27 -10.83
CA PHE A 278 16.28 -8.90 -10.57
C PHE A 278 15.51 -8.81 -9.26
N ALA A 279 15.40 -7.60 -8.73
CA ALA A 279 14.80 -7.33 -7.43
C ALA A 279 13.57 -6.43 -7.56
N VAL A 280 12.52 -6.76 -6.81
CA VAL A 280 11.30 -5.98 -6.65
C VAL A 280 11.25 -5.45 -5.24
N ALA A 281 11.61 -4.18 -5.08
CA ALA A 281 11.73 -3.50 -3.80
C ALA A 281 10.38 -2.92 -3.34
N ASP A 282 10.04 -3.14 -2.08
CA ASP A 282 8.81 -2.64 -1.46
C ASP A 282 9.08 -2.25 0.00
N HIS A 283 9.53 -1.01 0.21
CA HIS A 283 9.90 -0.47 1.54
C HIS A 283 11.07 -1.24 2.18
N GLN A 284 10.82 -1.96 3.27
CA GLN A 284 11.84 -2.73 4.01
C GLN A 284 11.87 -4.21 3.61
N ILE A 285 11.16 -4.58 2.55
CA ILE A 285 11.19 -5.91 1.96
C ILE A 285 11.56 -5.84 0.49
N CYS A 286 12.24 -6.86 -0.02
CA CYS A 286 12.58 -6.95 -1.43
C CYS A 286 12.55 -8.40 -1.92
N HIS A 287 11.70 -8.70 -2.88
CA HIS A 287 11.66 -9.99 -3.56
C HIS A 287 12.74 -10.05 -4.64
N VAL A 288 13.61 -11.05 -4.58
CA VAL A 288 14.63 -11.30 -5.60
C VAL A 288 14.22 -12.51 -6.41
N TYR A 289 13.93 -12.28 -7.67
CA TYR A 289 13.55 -13.31 -8.65
C TYR A 289 14.79 -13.81 -9.36
N VAL A 290 14.98 -15.14 -9.39
CA VAL A 290 16.13 -15.79 -9.96
C VAL A 290 15.66 -16.77 -11.03
N ARG A 291 16.11 -16.54 -12.26
CA ARG A 291 15.64 -17.30 -13.44
C ARG A 291 16.05 -18.76 -13.41
N HIS A 292 17.29 -19.04 -13.02
CA HIS A 292 17.86 -20.40 -12.98
C HIS A 292 18.29 -20.75 -11.56
N PRO A 293 17.86 -21.89 -11.00
CA PRO A 293 18.27 -22.31 -9.66
C PRO A 293 19.78 -22.35 -9.44
N SER A 294 20.55 -22.62 -10.50
CA SER A 294 22.02 -22.61 -10.47
C SER A 294 22.63 -21.24 -10.12
N ASP A 295 21.88 -20.15 -10.31
CA ASP A 295 22.33 -18.80 -9.98
C ASP A 295 22.08 -18.41 -8.51
N LEU A 296 21.25 -19.16 -7.79
CA LEU A 296 20.90 -18.84 -6.39
C LEU A 296 22.11 -18.62 -5.46
N PRO A 297 23.14 -19.49 -5.47
CA PRO A 297 24.31 -19.28 -4.61
C PRO A 297 25.00 -17.94 -4.90
N ARG A 298 25.21 -17.61 -6.18
CA ARG A 298 25.82 -16.35 -6.61
C ARG A 298 24.97 -15.14 -6.25
N VAL A 299 23.64 -15.22 -6.46
CA VAL A 299 22.73 -14.13 -6.09
C VAL A 299 22.72 -13.91 -4.59
N ARG A 300 22.73 -15.00 -3.79
CA ARG A 300 22.82 -14.90 -2.32
C ARG A 300 24.11 -14.23 -1.87
N GLU A 301 25.24 -14.56 -2.51
CA GLU A 301 26.55 -13.98 -2.21
C GLU A 301 26.57 -12.45 -2.45
N VAL A 302 25.92 -11.96 -3.51
CA VAL A 302 25.80 -10.52 -3.81
C VAL A 302 25.21 -9.74 -2.62
N PHE A 303 24.31 -10.35 -1.87
CA PHE A 303 23.62 -9.69 -0.75
C PHE A 303 24.21 -10.04 0.62
N ALA A 304 24.98 -11.12 0.76
CA ALA A 304 25.42 -11.66 2.04
C ALA A 304 26.26 -10.69 2.89
N GLN A 305 27.02 -9.80 2.24
CA GLN A 305 27.87 -8.81 2.90
C GLN A 305 27.32 -7.38 2.80
N GLN A 306 26.08 -7.22 2.27
CA GLN A 306 25.54 -5.89 2.04
C GLN A 306 25.04 -5.27 3.35
N PRO A 307 25.65 -4.16 3.81
CA PRO A 307 25.18 -3.46 5.01
C PRO A 307 23.73 -2.99 4.87
N GLY A 308 22.94 -3.12 5.94
CA GLY A 308 21.53 -2.73 5.96
C GLY A 308 20.55 -3.86 5.61
N ILE A 309 21.04 -5.02 5.16
CA ILE A 309 20.23 -6.24 5.03
C ILE A 309 20.32 -7.01 6.35
N GLU A 310 19.19 -7.29 6.97
CA GLU A 310 19.08 -8.07 8.20
C GLU A 310 18.95 -9.56 7.91
N GLN A 311 18.10 -9.92 6.92
CA GLN A 311 17.83 -11.31 6.60
C GLN A 311 17.78 -11.53 5.09
N ILE A 312 18.23 -12.71 4.67
CA ILE A 312 18.05 -13.24 3.32
C ILE A 312 17.25 -14.54 3.45
N LEU A 313 15.96 -14.44 3.26
CA LEU A 313 15.03 -15.56 3.40
C LEU A 313 15.10 -16.42 2.13
N ASP A 314 15.57 -17.63 2.28
CA ASP A 314 15.43 -18.70 1.30
C ASP A 314 14.08 -19.41 1.44
N GLN A 315 13.94 -20.61 0.91
CA GLN A 315 12.70 -21.39 0.97
C GLN A 315 12.24 -21.66 2.41
N GLU A 316 13.17 -22.01 3.30
CA GLU A 316 12.86 -22.28 4.72
C GLU A 316 12.51 -20.98 5.46
N GLY A 317 13.31 -19.94 5.26
CA GLY A 317 13.03 -18.62 5.83
C GLY A 317 11.68 -18.05 5.39
N LYS A 318 11.31 -18.19 4.10
CA LYS A 318 9.99 -17.78 3.61
C LYS A 318 8.85 -18.56 4.26
N ARG A 319 9.02 -19.87 4.49
CA ARG A 319 8.02 -20.68 5.22
C ARG A 319 7.84 -20.18 6.64
N ALA A 320 8.94 -19.97 7.36
CA ALA A 320 8.91 -19.45 8.72
C ALA A 320 8.24 -18.05 8.80
N ALA A 321 8.45 -17.20 7.80
CA ALA A 321 7.86 -15.86 7.69
C ALA A 321 6.44 -15.85 7.13
N GLY A 322 5.87 -16.99 6.72
CA GLY A 322 4.54 -17.04 6.09
C GLY A 322 4.48 -16.42 4.69
N LEU A 323 5.61 -16.40 3.97
CA LEU A 323 5.78 -15.84 2.63
C LEU A 323 5.99 -16.88 1.54
N ASP A 324 5.97 -18.16 1.85
CA ASP A 324 6.19 -19.23 0.89
C ASP A 324 5.00 -19.37 -0.07
N HIS A 325 5.04 -18.59 -1.14
CA HIS A 325 4.01 -18.55 -2.18
C HIS A 325 4.69 -18.43 -3.56
N PRO A 326 4.12 -19.00 -4.66
CA PRO A 326 4.69 -18.90 -6.01
C PRO A 326 4.92 -17.47 -6.53
N ARG A 327 4.21 -16.48 -6.00
CA ARG A 327 4.42 -15.05 -6.32
C ARG A 327 5.63 -14.45 -5.65
N SER A 328 6.13 -15.04 -4.57
CA SER A 328 7.37 -14.58 -3.92
C SER A 328 8.60 -14.80 -4.79
N GLY A 329 9.61 -13.96 -4.61
CA GLY A 329 10.94 -14.19 -5.18
C GLY A 329 11.57 -15.48 -4.64
N GLU A 330 12.55 -16.01 -5.33
CA GLU A 330 13.35 -17.15 -4.88
C GLU A 330 14.04 -16.84 -3.56
N LEU A 331 14.54 -15.59 -3.41
CA LEU A 331 14.99 -15.03 -2.14
C LEU A 331 14.13 -13.83 -1.77
N VAL A 332 14.00 -13.56 -0.48
CA VAL A 332 13.38 -12.35 0.04
C VAL A 332 14.36 -11.68 1.00
N LEU A 333 14.70 -10.43 0.71
CA LEU A 333 15.55 -9.62 1.57
C LEU A 333 14.68 -8.84 2.55
N VAL A 334 15.11 -8.80 3.81
CA VAL A 334 14.52 -7.96 4.86
C VAL A 334 15.58 -6.94 5.27
N ALA A 335 15.23 -5.66 5.26
CA ALA A 335 16.15 -4.60 5.67
C ALA A 335 16.24 -4.50 7.19
N GLN A 336 17.36 -3.98 7.68
CA GLN A 336 17.48 -3.53 9.07
C GLN A 336 16.49 -2.40 9.35
N ALA A 337 16.15 -2.19 10.62
CA ALA A 337 15.14 -1.23 11.03
C ALA A 337 15.40 0.22 10.56
N ASP A 338 16.68 0.60 10.35
CA ASP A 338 17.10 1.91 9.87
C ASP A 338 17.34 2.00 8.36
N SER A 339 17.01 0.94 7.62
CA SER A 339 17.33 0.79 6.21
C SER A 339 16.09 0.46 5.38
N TRP A 340 16.15 0.72 4.07
CA TRP A 340 15.05 0.43 3.14
C TRP A 340 15.59 0.11 1.74
N PHE A 341 14.76 -0.48 0.86
CA PHE A 341 15.13 -0.86 -0.49
C PHE A 341 14.52 0.08 -1.52
N SER A 342 15.34 0.50 -2.51
CA SER A 342 14.86 1.18 -3.70
C SER A 342 14.81 0.21 -4.90
N TYR A 343 14.00 0.55 -5.90
CA TYR A 343 13.93 -0.20 -7.14
C TYR A 343 15.01 0.19 -8.17
N TYR A 344 15.87 1.17 -7.87
CA TYR A 344 16.80 1.80 -8.81
C TYR A 344 17.86 0.83 -9.34
N TRP A 345 18.01 0.80 -10.68
CA TRP A 345 19.05 0.07 -11.39
C TRP A 345 20.02 0.97 -12.14
N TRP A 346 19.62 2.20 -12.50
CA TRP A 346 20.48 3.16 -13.19
C TRP A 346 21.56 3.71 -12.28
N GLN A 347 22.76 3.93 -12.87
CA GLN A 347 23.92 4.50 -12.19
C GLN A 347 24.10 6.00 -12.50
N ASP A 348 23.51 6.45 -13.63
CA ASP A 348 23.46 7.85 -14.06
C ASP A 348 22.00 8.29 -14.12
N ASP A 349 21.67 9.35 -13.37
CA ASP A 349 20.31 9.89 -13.31
C ASP A 349 19.81 10.45 -14.64
N ALA A 350 20.69 10.81 -15.56
CA ALA A 350 20.33 11.21 -16.93
C ALA A 350 19.73 10.03 -17.73
N ARG A 351 20.09 8.80 -17.33
CA ARG A 351 19.62 7.56 -17.94
C ARG A 351 18.46 6.89 -17.18
N ALA A 352 17.99 7.53 -16.11
CA ALA A 352 16.83 7.01 -15.36
C ALA A 352 15.60 6.85 -16.28
N PRO A 353 14.71 5.89 -16.04
CA PRO A 353 13.44 5.79 -16.76
C PRO A 353 12.66 7.10 -16.71
N ASP A 354 11.87 7.38 -17.71
CA ASP A 354 11.10 8.63 -17.81
C ASP A 354 10.11 8.80 -16.64
N TYR A 355 9.59 7.70 -16.11
CA TYR A 355 8.69 7.69 -14.95
C TYR A 355 9.39 7.90 -13.61
N ALA A 356 10.74 7.82 -13.52
CA ALA A 356 11.46 7.86 -12.25
C ALA A 356 11.19 9.14 -11.43
N ARG A 357 10.95 10.28 -12.10
CA ARG A 357 10.68 11.58 -11.47
C ARG A 357 9.19 11.96 -11.49
N THR A 358 8.30 10.99 -11.63
CA THR A 358 6.86 11.24 -11.72
C THR A 358 6.11 10.52 -10.60
N VAL A 359 4.85 10.91 -10.38
CA VAL A 359 3.92 10.22 -9.48
C VAL A 359 3.14 9.13 -10.24
N ASN A 360 3.84 8.31 -11.04
CA ASN A 360 3.23 7.22 -11.79
C ASN A 360 3.50 5.88 -11.12
N ILE A 361 2.79 5.62 -10.04
CA ILE A 361 2.93 4.39 -9.22
C ILE A 361 2.68 3.08 -10.00
N HIS A 362 1.98 3.13 -11.14
CA HIS A 362 1.70 1.94 -11.95
C HIS A 362 2.78 1.63 -12.99
N ALA A 363 3.61 2.62 -13.34
CA ALA A 363 4.75 2.41 -14.24
C ALA A 363 6.03 2.01 -13.48
N LYS A 364 6.11 2.35 -12.19
CA LYS A 364 7.27 2.03 -11.35
C LYS A 364 7.24 0.57 -10.88
N PRO A 365 8.32 -0.18 -11.08
CA PRO A 365 8.41 -1.57 -10.64
C PRO A 365 8.91 -1.70 -9.18
N GLY A 366 8.55 -0.77 -8.33
CA GLY A 366 8.92 -0.75 -6.91
C GLY A 366 8.53 0.55 -6.22
N TYR A 367 8.67 0.55 -4.91
CA TYR A 367 8.41 1.72 -4.06
C TYR A 367 9.41 2.85 -4.31
N ASP A 368 8.91 4.08 -4.31
CA ASP A 368 9.70 5.29 -4.49
C ASP A 368 9.20 6.44 -3.60
N PRO A 369 9.87 6.74 -2.47
CA PRO A 369 9.46 7.83 -1.57
C PRO A 369 9.57 9.22 -2.23
N CYS A 370 10.36 9.37 -3.31
CA CYS A 370 10.50 10.63 -4.04
C CYS A 370 9.17 11.12 -4.62
N GLU A 371 8.17 10.26 -4.76
CA GLU A 371 6.81 10.62 -5.21
C GLU A 371 6.12 11.66 -4.31
N LEU A 372 6.50 11.74 -3.04
CA LEU A 372 5.94 12.69 -2.07
C LEU A 372 6.59 14.07 -2.09
N PHE A 373 7.64 14.26 -2.92
CA PHE A 373 8.40 15.49 -2.96
C PHE A 373 8.32 16.17 -4.32
N ILE A 374 8.46 17.49 -4.32
CA ILE A 374 8.68 18.28 -5.53
C ILE A 374 10.17 18.51 -5.67
N ASP A 375 10.73 18.20 -6.85
CA ASP A 375 12.11 18.53 -7.17
C ASP A 375 12.30 20.05 -7.08
N PRO A 376 13.15 20.57 -6.18
CA PRO A 376 13.35 22.01 -6.00
C PRO A 376 13.91 22.71 -7.25
N ALA A 377 14.50 21.98 -8.20
CA ALA A 377 14.98 22.51 -9.46
C ALA A 377 13.82 22.81 -10.46
N ILE A 378 12.61 22.32 -10.20
CA ILE A 378 11.46 22.56 -11.08
C ILE A 378 10.85 23.93 -10.78
N ARG A 379 11.00 24.89 -11.70
CA ARG A 379 10.44 26.25 -11.57
C ARG A 379 8.90 26.29 -11.56
N PHE A 380 8.25 25.41 -12.34
CA PHE A 380 6.80 25.36 -12.50
C PHE A 380 6.29 23.92 -12.32
N PRO A 381 6.24 23.41 -11.08
CA PRO A 381 5.89 22.00 -10.83
C PRO A 381 4.50 21.62 -11.35
N ARG A 382 3.53 22.54 -11.34
CA ARG A 382 2.16 22.28 -11.83
C ARG A 382 2.08 21.93 -13.32
N LEU A 383 3.09 22.28 -14.11
CA LEU A 383 3.14 21.98 -15.55
C LEU A 383 3.79 20.61 -15.83
N LYS A 384 4.35 19.95 -14.81
CA LYS A 384 5.08 18.68 -14.94
C LYS A 384 4.54 17.57 -14.04
N LEU A 385 3.54 17.88 -13.25
CA LEU A 385 2.79 16.89 -12.45
C LEU A 385 1.56 16.43 -13.24
#